data_403fdbc59a65f081caef9b17f87e85aa
#
_entry.id   403fdbc59a65f081caef9b17f87e85aa
#
_cell.length_a   1.000
_cell.length_b   1.000
_cell.length_c   1.000
_cell.angle_alpha   90.00
_cell.angle_beta   90.00
_cell.angle_gamma   90.00
#
_symmetry.space_group_name_H-M   'P 1'
#
loop_
_entity.id
_entity.type
_entity.pdbx_description
1 polymer ?
#
loop_
_entity_poly.entity_id
_entity_poly.type
_entity_poly.pdbx_seq_one_letter_code
_entity_poly.pdbx_strand_id
1 'polypeptide(L)'
;MASKKSIKENKKLSVNDNGYFKVSLDTFLYNAGIVGFIQVLENSKAERDKDYIINGQDLSIKKEFLKNSNLAQAYIDAICNKFKSDTFFENIKDEKSYKKEIEKIAKEYEPNKKDNTKIKGGKYRQAIKKIGLSKKYDYETELIKLSYDDRIERVKIMLNDIKKNKKLSSILDFNSVSGKITAFWGQFAFLDYANTSDYKLTDIIEKYFTDSIKKIALDKSDKEIEDYCFMCSNPIYDDYVYESLGQKKKENSNNKKELKTKPYSTFFINGLAQDLEGKSSQFWNHNPDVRICPLCAFIYACVPIGFINTKNSFIFINKNDSINFLIEENKNYEGKLLNFKGDNLNYFNTYIQNKIEKNEKEIEGIEFVINEYNNNKYRYKIKNIDKNVLHILKASEIYLRELYYNNIKCSFDNKTSLDAFNECVENIFRNVNQYNLLYKMYMSKYPDKIKFNDIIKALYLILKIQIIKNSIFTKGDKNMNDMIQKGEEACKQGFILRMYIAESIEEKVYSQEVTDKIKGMSFKLVNSVQTCNFNLFRDILFHTYIALGKNIPNIIMDMRESNNIFKDLGYSYLAGFNGAYKKDKDDK
;
A
#
# COMPACT_ATOMS: atom_id res chain seq x y z
N MET A 1 25.55 -15.51 31.40
CA MET A 1 26.05 -14.25 32.03
C MET A 1 27.37 -13.71 31.43
N ALA A 2 28.09 -14.44 30.59
CA ALA A 2 29.34 -13.97 29.98
C ALA A 2 29.20 -13.13 28.70
N SER A 3 28.04 -13.12 28.03
CA SER A 3 27.85 -12.39 26.77
C SER A 3 27.47 -10.90 26.93
N LYS A 4 27.01 -10.48 28.10
CA LYS A 4 26.64 -9.07 28.34
C LYS A 4 27.84 -8.14 28.61
N LYS A 5 29.01 -8.68 28.97
CA LYS A 5 30.22 -7.88 29.25
C LYS A 5 31.01 -7.51 28.00
N SER A 6 31.03 -8.36 26.95
CA SER A 6 31.80 -8.10 25.73
C SER A 6 31.17 -7.07 24.77
N ILE A 7 29.85 -6.82 24.89
CA ILE A 7 29.17 -5.82 24.08
C ILE A 7 29.29 -4.39 24.64
N LYS A 8 29.56 -4.26 25.95
CA LYS A 8 29.75 -2.95 26.61
C LYS A 8 31.13 -2.29 26.32
N GLU A 9 32.14 -3.05 25.92
CA GLU A 9 33.48 -2.48 25.74
C GLU A 9 33.79 -1.91 24.36
N ASN A 10 33.01 -2.22 23.33
CA ASN A 10 33.30 -1.80 21.94
C ASN A 10 32.44 -0.63 21.38
N LYS A 11 31.63 0.07 22.17
CA LYS A 11 30.84 1.21 21.72
C LYS A 11 30.96 2.44 22.63
N LYS A 12 32.18 2.89 22.94
CA LYS A 12 32.43 4.32 23.18
C LYS A 12 32.50 5.03 21.83
N LEU A 13 31.41 5.03 21.06
CA LEU A 13 31.20 6.02 20.02
C LEU A 13 31.01 7.36 20.74
N SER A 14 31.97 8.27 20.58
CA SER A 14 31.89 9.66 21.02
C SER A 14 30.56 10.23 20.50
N VAL A 15 29.61 10.41 21.40
CA VAL A 15 28.42 11.23 21.13
C VAL A 15 28.96 12.65 21.04
N ASN A 16 29.29 13.10 19.84
CA ASN A 16 29.49 14.52 19.57
C ASN A 16 28.12 15.17 19.73
N ASP A 17 27.83 15.65 20.93
CA ASP A 17 26.60 16.32 21.28
C ASP A 17 26.62 17.77 20.75
N ASN A 18 26.47 17.90 19.44
CA ASN A 18 26.39 19.18 18.75
C ASN A 18 25.02 19.89 18.95
N GLY A 19 24.28 19.58 20.02
CA GLY A 19 22.94 20.16 20.26
C GLY A 19 21.83 19.63 19.36
N TYR A 20 22.10 18.59 18.57
CA TYR A 20 21.13 17.96 17.68
C TYR A 20 20.85 16.50 18.07
N PHE A 21 19.62 16.08 17.81
CA PHE A 21 19.24 14.66 17.87
C PHE A 21 19.12 14.15 16.44
N LYS A 22 19.84 13.06 16.13
CA LYS A 22 19.96 12.52 14.77
C LYS A 22 19.18 11.22 14.62
N VAL A 23 18.44 11.09 13.52
CA VAL A 23 17.82 9.86 13.03
C VAL A 23 18.14 9.68 11.55
N SER A 24 18.17 8.43 11.08
CA SER A 24 18.55 8.11 9.70
C SER A 24 17.51 7.19 9.06
N LEU A 25 17.44 7.17 7.73
CA LEU A 25 16.63 6.22 6.98
C LEU A 25 17.00 4.78 7.33
N ASP A 26 16.00 3.89 7.39
CA ASP A 26 16.18 2.47 7.68
C ASP A 26 15.10 1.64 6.95
N THR A 27 14.16 1.02 7.65
CA THR A 27 13.06 0.28 7.06
C THR A 27 12.01 1.21 6.44
N PHE A 28 11.24 0.73 5.48
CA PHE A 28 10.20 1.53 4.82
C PHE A 28 9.19 2.15 5.80
N LEU A 29 8.84 1.44 6.89
CA LEU A 29 7.94 1.98 7.90
C LEU A 29 8.55 3.16 8.65
N TYR A 30 9.81 3.04 9.05
CA TYR A 30 10.51 4.12 9.73
C TYR A 30 10.73 5.32 8.81
N ASN A 31 11.03 5.06 7.53
CA ASN A 31 11.16 6.08 6.50
C ASN A 31 9.86 6.85 6.28
N ALA A 32 8.74 6.13 6.19
CA ALA A 32 7.42 6.76 6.14
C ALA A 32 7.13 7.57 7.42
N GLY A 33 7.56 7.07 8.57
CA GLY A 33 7.50 7.79 9.83
C GLY A 33 8.32 9.10 9.80
N ILE A 34 9.55 9.07 9.27
CA ILE A 34 10.38 10.28 9.11
C ILE A 34 9.70 11.30 8.19
N VAL A 35 9.18 10.87 7.03
CA VAL A 35 8.43 11.75 6.12
C VAL A 35 7.20 12.36 6.81
N GLY A 36 6.45 11.54 7.55
CA GLY A 36 5.31 12.02 8.34
C GLY A 36 5.71 12.96 9.47
N PHE A 37 6.82 12.68 10.15
CA PHE A 37 7.33 13.53 11.22
C PHE A 37 7.79 14.90 10.71
N ILE A 38 8.39 14.96 9.53
CA ILE A 38 8.74 16.25 8.90
C ILE A 38 7.47 17.09 8.65
N GLN A 39 6.37 16.48 8.24
CA GLN A 39 5.09 17.19 8.12
C GLN A 39 4.59 17.69 9.49
N VAL A 40 4.83 16.95 10.57
CA VAL A 40 4.54 17.43 11.93
C VAL A 40 5.44 18.59 12.32
N LEU A 41 6.73 18.55 12.00
CA LEU A 41 7.65 19.67 12.24
C LEU A 41 7.18 20.94 11.49
N GLU A 42 6.82 20.83 10.22
CA GLU A 42 6.27 21.94 9.42
C GLU A 42 4.98 22.50 10.03
N ASN A 43 4.07 21.66 10.52
CA ASN A 43 2.85 22.10 11.22
C ASN A 43 3.15 22.73 12.59
N SER A 44 4.28 22.42 13.22
CA SER A 44 4.75 23.07 14.44
C SER A 44 5.46 24.41 14.19
N LYS A 45 5.54 24.84 12.92
CA LYS A 45 6.28 26.03 12.45
C LYS A 45 7.80 25.90 12.62
N ALA A 46 8.35 24.69 12.64
CA ALA A 46 9.79 24.48 12.57
C ALA A 46 10.35 24.99 11.24
N GLU A 47 11.46 25.70 11.30
CA GLU A 47 12.16 26.22 10.13
C GLU A 47 13.26 25.23 9.72
N ARG A 48 13.24 24.82 8.44
CA ARG A 48 14.31 24.00 7.88
C ARG A 48 15.64 24.76 7.92
N ASP A 49 16.74 24.05 8.12
CA ASP A 49 18.12 24.54 8.26
C ASP A 49 18.39 25.40 9.53
N LYS A 50 17.37 25.62 10.36
CA LYS A 50 17.46 26.30 11.64
C LYS A 50 17.07 25.39 12.82
N ASP A 51 15.87 24.79 12.76
CA ASP A 51 15.34 23.94 13.82
C ASP A 51 15.56 22.44 13.50
N TYR A 52 15.61 22.09 12.21
CA TYR A 52 15.98 20.77 11.74
C TYR A 52 16.75 20.84 10.41
N ILE A 53 17.64 19.87 10.19
CA ILE A 53 18.50 19.79 9.01
C ILE A 53 18.30 18.42 8.35
N ILE A 54 18.14 18.41 7.03
CA ILE A 54 18.11 17.19 6.21
C ILE A 54 19.41 17.11 5.42
N ASN A 55 20.19 16.05 5.66
CA ASN A 55 21.43 15.81 4.94
C ASN A 55 21.47 14.36 4.42
N GLY A 56 21.15 14.18 3.13
CA GLY A 56 21.03 12.84 2.53
C GLY A 56 20.00 11.96 3.25
N GLN A 57 20.47 10.92 3.89
CA GLN A 57 19.65 9.95 4.64
C GLN A 57 19.35 10.38 6.08
N ASP A 58 19.95 11.47 6.55
CA ASP A 58 19.92 11.88 7.94
C ASP A 58 18.98 13.07 8.18
N LEU A 59 18.19 12.98 9.25
CA LEU A 59 17.41 14.07 9.82
C LEU A 59 17.99 14.42 11.19
N SER A 60 18.49 15.63 11.34
CA SER A 60 19.01 16.18 12.59
C SER A 60 18.05 17.24 13.13
N ILE A 61 17.57 17.07 14.36
CA ILE A 61 16.61 17.97 15.00
C ILE A 61 17.29 18.67 16.19
N LYS A 62 17.16 19.99 16.27
CA LYS A 62 17.73 20.78 17.35
C LYS A 62 17.07 20.42 18.67
N LYS A 63 17.84 20.04 19.68
CA LYS A 63 17.32 19.65 21.00
C LYS A 63 16.51 20.75 21.68
N GLU A 64 16.97 21.99 21.52
CA GLU A 64 16.26 23.16 22.03
C GLU A 64 14.86 23.32 21.41
N PHE A 65 14.72 23.05 20.10
CA PHE A 65 13.42 23.03 19.45
C PHE A 65 12.50 21.96 20.04
N LEU A 66 12.99 20.73 20.25
CA LEU A 66 12.22 19.64 20.86
C LEU A 66 11.72 19.99 22.26
N LYS A 67 12.52 20.77 23.04
CA LYS A 67 12.15 21.22 24.37
C LYS A 67 10.99 22.21 24.36
N ASN A 68 10.95 23.12 23.38
CA ASN A 68 10.04 24.25 23.37
C ASN A 68 8.82 24.06 22.46
N SER A 69 8.81 23.02 21.61
CA SER A 69 7.76 22.78 20.62
C SER A 69 6.49 22.16 21.20
N ASN A 70 5.34 22.50 20.59
CA ASN A 70 4.06 21.84 20.86
C ASN A 70 3.79 20.73 19.82
N LEU A 71 4.53 19.63 19.89
CA LEU A 71 4.41 18.52 18.96
C LEU A 71 3.05 17.81 19.05
N ALA A 72 2.35 17.83 20.19
CA ALA A 72 1.04 17.21 20.34
C ALA A 72 -0.01 17.87 19.44
N GLN A 73 -0.09 19.20 19.46
CA GLN A 73 -1.02 19.92 18.60
C GLN A 73 -0.61 19.83 17.14
N ALA A 74 0.69 19.94 16.86
CA ALA A 74 1.22 19.81 15.49
C ALA A 74 0.93 18.45 14.86
N TYR A 75 0.97 17.36 15.65
CA TYR A 75 0.60 16.01 15.22
C TYR A 75 -0.89 15.93 14.86
N ILE A 76 -1.77 16.48 15.71
CA ILE A 76 -3.22 16.54 15.42
C ILE A 76 -3.47 17.30 14.12
N ASP A 77 -2.86 18.47 13.99
CA ASP A 77 -3.02 19.33 12.79
C ASP A 77 -2.51 18.61 11.52
N ALA A 78 -1.36 17.91 11.60
CA ALA A 78 -0.82 17.14 10.49
C ALA A 78 -1.75 15.99 10.05
N ILE A 79 -2.32 15.25 11.01
CA ILE A 79 -3.31 14.19 10.74
C ILE A 79 -4.57 14.76 10.08
N CYS A 80 -5.11 15.85 10.63
CA CYS A 80 -6.29 16.50 10.06
C CYS A 80 -6.04 17.03 8.64
N ASN A 81 -4.85 17.58 8.39
CA ASN A 81 -4.45 18.04 7.05
C ASN A 81 -4.32 16.87 6.09
N LYS A 82 -3.70 15.77 6.51
CA LYS A 82 -3.52 14.55 5.70
C LYS A 82 -4.84 13.92 5.27
N PHE A 83 -5.79 13.83 6.18
CA PHE A 83 -7.11 13.23 5.95
C PHE A 83 -8.22 14.28 5.84
N LYS A 84 -7.91 15.45 5.28
CA LYS A 84 -8.82 16.60 5.24
C LYS A 84 -10.20 16.26 4.69
N SER A 85 -10.29 15.47 3.62
CA SER A 85 -11.56 15.04 3.03
C SER A 85 -12.45 14.22 3.97
N ASP A 86 -11.87 13.61 5.01
CA ASP A 86 -12.57 12.75 5.96
C ASP A 86 -12.81 13.46 7.32
N THR A 87 -12.37 14.73 7.46
CA THR A 87 -12.59 15.52 8.68
C THR A 87 -14.06 15.87 8.85
N PHE A 88 -14.47 16.14 10.08
CA PHE A 88 -15.85 16.43 10.40
C PHE A 88 -16.37 17.66 9.66
N PHE A 89 -15.66 18.79 9.74
CA PHE A 89 -16.12 20.04 9.14
C PHE A 89 -16.04 20.06 7.61
N GLU A 90 -15.15 19.30 6.98
CA GLU A 90 -15.11 19.16 5.53
C GLU A 90 -16.29 18.29 5.02
N ASN A 91 -16.63 17.23 5.76
CA ASN A 91 -17.75 16.35 5.43
C ASN A 91 -19.12 17.03 5.53
N ILE A 92 -19.24 18.09 6.34
CA ILE A 92 -20.48 18.87 6.49
C ILE A 92 -20.44 20.22 5.76
N LYS A 93 -19.59 20.37 4.76
CA LYS A 93 -19.38 21.64 4.06
C LYS A 93 -20.59 22.01 3.17
N ASP A 94 -21.22 21.02 2.54
CA ASP A 94 -22.42 21.22 1.77
C ASP A 94 -23.69 21.21 2.63
N GLU A 95 -24.72 21.98 2.21
CA GLU A 95 -25.95 22.19 2.98
C GLU A 95 -26.71 20.90 3.29
N LYS A 96 -26.73 19.94 2.35
CA LYS A 96 -27.42 18.66 2.52
C LYS A 96 -26.75 17.79 3.57
N SER A 97 -25.42 17.67 3.50
CA SER A 97 -24.62 16.93 4.47
C SER A 97 -24.68 17.58 5.85
N TYR A 98 -24.62 18.92 5.91
CA TYR A 98 -24.76 19.69 7.13
C TYR A 98 -26.09 19.41 7.83
N LYS A 99 -27.22 19.53 7.11
CA LYS A 99 -28.56 19.25 7.64
C LYS A 99 -28.68 17.82 8.18
N LYS A 100 -28.24 16.84 7.38
CA LYS A 100 -28.27 15.42 7.76
C LYS A 100 -27.46 15.12 9.02
N GLU A 101 -26.31 15.76 9.17
CA GLU A 101 -25.45 15.51 10.31
C GLU A 101 -25.95 16.17 11.60
N ILE A 102 -26.52 17.38 11.51
CA ILE A 102 -27.22 18.04 12.62
C ILE A 102 -28.37 17.18 13.14
N GLU A 103 -29.18 16.64 12.21
CA GLU A 103 -30.30 15.75 12.58
C GLU A 103 -29.81 14.49 13.31
N LYS A 104 -28.69 13.91 12.89
CA LYS A 104 -28.08 12.76 13.59
C LYS A 104 -27.61 13.15 15.00
N ILE A 105 -26.91 14.26 15.13
CA ILE A 105 -26.42 14.75 16.43
C ILE A 105 -27.63 15.03 17.35
N ALA A 106 -28.66 15.71 16.86
CA ALA A 106 -29.87 15.99 17.63
C ALA A 106 -30.57 14.72 18.12
N LYS A 107 -30.60 13.65 17.30
CA LYS A 107 -31.15 12.34 17.68
C LYS A 107 -30.34 11.62 18.75
N GLU A 108 -29.01 11.82 18.82
CA GLU A 108 -28.18 11.23 19.88
C GLU A 108 -28.51 11.79 21.29
N TYR A 109 -29.12 12.97 21.35
CA TYR A 109 -29.59 13.61 22.59
C TYR A 109 -31.08 13.35 22.90
N GLU A 110 -31.75 12.45 22.16
CA GLU A 110 -33.11 12.02 22.49
C GLU A 110 -33.11 11.23 23.83
N PRO A 111 -34.00 11.57 24.78
CA PRO A 111 -34.12 10.82 25.99
C PRO A 111 -34.56 9.38 25.73
N ASN A 112 -34.09 8.46 26.55
CA ASN A 112 -34.46 7.06 26.43
C ASN A 112 -35.96 6.90 26.82
N LYS A 113 -36.75 6.21 25.97
CA LYS A 113 -38.20 5.97 26.22
C LYS A 113 -38.51 5.28 27.54
N LYS A 114 -37.53 4.56 28.13
CA LYS A 114 -37.70 3.85 29.43
C LYS A 114 -37.22 4.66 30.66
N ASP A 115 -36.36 5.65 30.43
CA ASP A 115 -35.77 6.46 31.50
C ASP A 115 -35.40 7.82 30.90
N ASN A 116 -36.25 8.82 31.16
CA ASN A 116 -36.10 10.16 30.60
C ASN A 116 -34.81 10.89 31.02
N THR A 117 -34.05 10.31 31.96
CA THR A 117 -32.78 10.86 32.44
C THR A 117 -31.57 10.21 31.78
N LYS A 118 -31.75 9.07 31.10
CA LYS A 118 -30.65 8.36 30.42
C LYS A 118 -30.75 8.55 28.89
N ILE A 119 -29.65 9.00 28.32
CA ILE A 119 -29.49 9.17 26.87
C ILE A 119 -28.88 7.90 26.30
N LYS A 120 -29.28 7.51 25.05
CA LYS A 120 -28.60 6.48 24.29
C LYS A 120 -27.16 6.94 24.00
N GLY A 121 -26.18 6.07 24.21
CA GLY A 121 -24.80 6.36 23.83
C GLY A 121 -24.69 6.69 22.33
N GLY A 122 -24.04 7.79 21.98
CA GLY A 122 -23.84 8.22 20.61
C GLY A 122 -22.39 8.64 20.36
N LYS A 123 -21.95 8.49 19.10
CA LYS A 123 -20.58 8.80 18.66
C LYS A 123 -20.25 10.29 18.84
N TYR A 124 -21.15 11.16 18.45
CA TYR A 124 -20.96 12.61 18.53
C TYR A 124 -21.03 13.13 19.95
N ARG A 125 -21.97 12.61 20.75
CA ARG A 125 -22.06 12.93 22.16
C ARG A 125 -20.76 12.59 22.90
N GLN A 126 -20.17 11.43 22.63
CA GLN A 126 -18.88 11.06 23.19
C GLN A 126 -17.76 11.99 22.73
N ALA A 127 -17.73 12.37 21.44
CA ALA A 127 -16.76 13.31 20.91
C ALA A 127 -16.88 14.70 21.56
N ILE A 128 -18.10 15.24 21.68
CA ILE A 128 -18.38 16.53 22.30
C ILE A 128 -18.03 16.52 23.79
N LYS A 129 -18.31 15.42 24.48
CA LYS A 129 -17.90 15.24 25.89
C LYS A 129 -16.38 15.24 26.06
N LYS A 130 -15.65 14.58 25.15
CA LYS A 130 -14.17 14.55 25.15
C LYS A 130 -13.53 15.91 24.86
N ILE A 131 -14.18 16.78 24.13
CA ILE A 131 -13.73 18.15 23.89
C ILE A 131 -13.76 18.98 25.19
N GLY A 132 -14.42 18.48 26.24
CA GLY A 132 -14.54 19.16 27.52
C GLY A 132 -15.57 20.30 27.54
N LEU A 133 -16.40 20.40 26.48
CA LEU A 133 -17.49 21.38 26.41
C LEU A 133 -18.54 21.15 27.48
N SER A 134 -18.78 19.89 27.88
CA SER A 134 -19.71 19.52 28.91
C SER A 134 -19.38 20.07 30.30
N LYS A 135 -18.11 20.44 30.57
CA LYS A 135 -17.71 21.08 31.84
C LYS A 135 -17.92 22.60 31.84
N LYS A 136 -17.94 23.25 30.68
CA LYS A 136 -18.11 24.70 30.56
C LYS A 136 -19.57 25.10 30.27
N TYR A 137 -20.32 24.22 29.60
CA TYR A 137 -21.72 24.41 29.24
C TYR A 137 -22.40 23.07 29.43
N ASP A 138 -23.46 23.01 30.23
CA ASP A 138 -24.25 21.80 30.46
C ASP A 138 -25.18 21.51 29.26
N TYR A 139 -24.54 21.40 28.05
CA TYR A 139 -25.25 21.12 26.82
C TYR A 139 -26.05 19.81 26.86
N GLU A 140 -25.61 18.82 27.67
CA GLU A 140 -26.33 17.56 27.77
C GLU A 140 -27.68 17.77 28.42
N THR A 141 -27.72 18.39 29.60
CA THR A 141 -28.96 18.63 30.37
C THR A 141 -29.87 19.61 29.62
N GLU A 142 -29.31 20.59 28.93
CA GLU A 142 -30.06 21.54 28.11
C GLU A 142 -30.69 20.85 26.88
N LEU A 143 -29.88 20.12 26.05
CA LEU A 143 -30.35 19.48 24.84
C LEU A 143 -31.41 18.40 25.07
N ILE A 144 -31.36 17.70 26.20
CA ILE A 144 -32.36 16.67 26.55
C ILE A 144 -33.73 17.27 26.77
N LYS A 145 -33.80 18.45 27.35
CA LYS A 145 -35.06 19.12 27.72
C LYS A 145 -35.76 19.81 26.53
N LEU A 146 -35.04 20.03 25.42
CA LEU A 146 -35.57 20.73 24.27
C LEU A 146 -36.46 19.84 23.39
N SER A 147 -37.41 20.46 22.68
CA SER A 147 -38.14 19.83 21.59
C SER A 147 -37.13 19.39 20.48
N TYR A 148 -37.57 18.55 19.54
CA TYR A 148 -36.69 18.10 18.46
C TYR A 148 -36.19 19.27 17.59
N ASP A 149 -37.06 20.19 17.26
CA ASP A 149 -36.75 21.34 16.40
C ASP A 149 -35.85 22.36 17.11
N ASP A 150 -36.14 22.68 18.38
CA ASP A 150 -35.27 23.52 19.20
C ASP A 150 -33.90 22.90 19.42
N ARG A 151 -33.83 21.57 19.54
CA ARG A 151 -32.57 20.82 19.67
C ARG A 151 -31.74 20.94 18.40
N ILE A 152 -32.33 20.87 17.20
CA ILE A 152 -31.65 21.10 15.93
C ILE A 152 -31.02 22.48 15.89
N GLU A 153 -31.79 23.54 16.24
CA GLU A 153 -31.24 24.91 16.26
C GLU A 153 -30.12 25.07 17.28
N ARG A 154 -30.26 24.47 18.45
CA ARG A 154 -29.23 24.52 19.49
C ARG A 154 -27.95 23.79 19.09
N VAL A 155 -28.05 22.65 18.38
CA VAL A 155 -26.91 21.91 17.83
C VAL A 155 -26.19 22.74 16.76
N LYS A 156 -26.92 23.50 15.90
CA LYS A 156 -26.30 24.42 14.93
C LYS A 156 -25.44 25.48 15.61
N ILE A 157 -25.98 26.12 16.66
CA ILE A 157 -25.26 27.14 17.44
C ILE A 157 -24.00 26.53 18.05
N MET A 158 -24.12 25.36 18.69
CA MET A 158 -23.00 24.64 19.30
C MET A 158 -21.89 24.30 18.26
N LEU A 159 -22.25 23.78 17.09
CA LEU A 159 -21.27 23.46 16.04
C LEU A 159 -20.58 24.71 15.49
N ASN A 160 -21.29 25.83 15.37
CA ASN A 160 -20.70 27.09 14.97
C ASN A 160 -19.70 27.64 16.01
N ASP A 161 -20.00 27.49 17.29
CA ASP A 161 -19.09 27.89 18.38
C ASP A 161 -17.84 26.99 18.41
N ILE A 162 -18.01 25.68 18.19
CA ILE A 162 -16.88 24.75 18.05
C ILE A 162 -16.03 25.14 16.84
N LYS A 163 -16.62 25.44 15.70
CA LYS A 163 -15.92 25.81 14.46
C LYS A 163 -15.10 27.10 14.62
N LYS A 164 -15.60 28.08 15.35
CA LYS A 164 -14.88 29.34 15.66
C LYS A 164 -13.67 29.11 16.56
N ASN A 165 -13.68 28.07 17.36
CA ASN A 165 -12.58 27.73 18.27
C ASN A 165 -11.65 26.70 17.60
N LYS A 166 -10.50 27.17 17.06
CA LYS A 166 -9.55 26.33 16.34
C LYS A 166 -9.12 25.07 17.12
N LYS A 167 -8.91 25.18 18.43
CA LYS A 167 -8.51 24.03 19.27
C LYS A 167 -9.63 22.97 19.38
N LEU A 168 -10.89 23.39 19.48
CA LEU A 168 -12.03 22.49 19.58
C LEU A 168 -12.36 21.88 18.22
N SER A 169 -12.27 22.65 17.13
CA SER A 169 -12.54 22.16 15.79
C SER A 169 -11.53 21.10 15.37
N SER A 170 -10.23 21.30 15.63
CA SER A 170 -9.21 20.29 15.29
C SER A 170 -9.37 18.99 16.09
N ILE A 171 -9.86 19.04 17.34
CA ILE A 171 -10.15 17.81 18.09
C ILE A 171 -11.36 17.07 17.49
N LEU A 172 -12.41 17.77 17.08
CA LEU A 172 -13.57 17.15 16.46
C LEU A 172 -13.24 16.55 15.10
N ASP A 173 -12.44 17.26 14.31
CA ASP A 173 -11.90 16.78 13.04
C ASP A 173 -11.01 15.54 13.25
N PHE A 174 -10.11 15.57 14.22
CA PHE A 174 -9.26 14.43 14.55
C PHE A 174 -10.07 13.19 14.96
N ASN A 175 -11.12 13.37 15.78
CA ASN A 175 -12.00 12.26 16.18
C ASN A 175 -12.65 11.58 14.96
N SER A 176 -12.95 12.33 13.90
CA SER A 176 -13.50 11.78 12.65
C SER A 176 -12.50 10.94 11.89
N VAL A 177 -11.21 11.32 11.91
CA VAL A 177 -10.14 10.64 11.17
C VAL A 177 -9.36 9.64 12.01
N SER A 178 -9.51 9.63 13.34
CA SER A 178 -8.81 8.71 14.25
C SER A 178 -9.00 7.23 13.88
N GLY A 179 -10.17 6.88 13.34
CA GLY A 179 -10.44 5.55 12.80
C GLY A 179 -9.50 5.14 11.67
N LYS A 180 -8.98 6.07 10.87
CA LYS A 180 -8.00 5.78 9.82
C LYS A 180 -6.64 5.36 10.41
N ILE A 181 -6.23 6.00 11.50
CA ILE A 181 -4.97 5.67 12.19
C ILE A 181 -5.10 4.31 12.87
N THR A 182 -6.19 4.08 13.59
CA THR A 182 -6.48 2.79 14.21
C THR A 182 -6.56 1.69 13.17
N ALA A 183 -7.19 1.96 12.03
CA ALA A 183 -7.28 1.05 10.92
C ALA A 183 -5.90 0.75 10.31
N PHE A 184 -5.01 1.74 10.19
CA PHE A 184 -3.66 1.56 9.69
C PHE A 184 -2.82 0.61 10.56
N TRP A 185 -2.92 0.74 11.90
CA TRP A 185 -2.13 -0.02 12.87
C TRP A 185 -2.83 -1.26 13.43
N GLY A 186 -4.14 -1.41 13.22
CA GLY A 186 -4.99 -2.42 13.86
C GLY A 186 -5.47 -1.97 15.23
N GLN A 187 -4.58 -1.82 16.20
CA GLN A 187 -4.81 -1.15 17.48
C GLN A 187 -3.63 -0.23 17.77
N PHE A 188 -3.91 0.96 18.27
CA PHE A 188 -2.87 1.91 18.61
C PHE A 188 -3.05 2.33 20.07
N ALA A 189 -2.14 1.89 20.93
CA ALA A 189 -2.33 1.93 22.38
C ALA A 189 -2.70 3.32 22.91
N PHE A 190 -2.10 4.41 22.41
CA PHE A 190 -2.41 5.75 22.90
C PHE A 190 -3.80 6.27 22.47
N LEU A 191 -4.36 5.76 21.34
CA LEU A 191 -5.70 6.13 20.91
C LEU A 191 -6.79 5.40 21.68
N ASP A 192 -6.51 4.21 22.20
CA ASP A 192 -7.44 3.49 23.07
C ASP A 192 -7.68 4.26 24.37
N TYR A 193 -6.69 4.99 24.86
CA TYR A 193 -6.85 5.89 26.01
C TYR A 193 -7.77 7.06 25.72
N ALA A 194 -7.76 7.60 24.51
CA ALA A 194 -8.67 8.65 24.10
C ALA A 194 -10.14 8.20 24.18
N ASN A 195 -10.41 6.90 24.05
CA ASN A 195 -11.77 6.35 24.11
C ASN A 195 -12.29 6.13 25.54
N THR A 196 -11.43 6.03 26.53
CA THR A 196 -11.78 5.60 27.90
C THR A 196 -11.52 6.64 28.99
N SER A 197 -10.85 7.76 28.68
CA SER A 197 -10.43 8.75 29.68
C SER A 197 -11.18 10.08 29.56
N ASP A 198 -11.28 10.79 30.67
CA ASP A 198 -11.77 12.18 30.75
C ASP A 198 -10.71 13.21 30.29
N TYR A 199 -9.54 12.74 29.82
CA TYR A 199 -8.45 13.59 29.36
C TYR A 199 -8.71 14.11 27.94
N LYS A 200 -8.27 15.32 27.67
CA LYS A 200 -8.24 15.89 26.32
C LYS A 200 -7.23 15.10 25.46
N LEU A 201 -7.52 14.94 24.18
CA LEU A 201 -6.65 14.22 23.26
C LEU A 201 -5.23 14.80 23.22
N THR A 202 -5.08 16.14 23.26
CA THR A 202 -3.77 16.81 23.36
C THR A 202 -2.99 16.37 24.58
N ASP A 203 -3.64 16.33 25.74
CA ASP A 203 -3.02 15.94 27.01
C ASP A 203 -2.55 14.47 26.98
N ILE A 204 -3.28 13.61 26.25
CA ILE A 204 -2.91 12.20 26.07
C ILE A 204 -1.64 12.09 25.20
N ILE A 205 -1.58 12.82 24.08
CA ILE A 205 -0.41 12.81 23.21
C ILE A 205 0.78 13.45 23.94
N GLU A 206 0.56 14.51 24.71
CA GLU A 206 1.59 15.13 25.54
C GLU A 206 2.19 14.14 26.51
N LYS A 207 1.37 13.49 27.33
CA LYS A 207 1.81 12.52 28.33
C LYS A 207 2.43 11.26 27.75
N TYR A 208 1.93 10.83 26.58
CA TYR A 208 2.42 9.61 25.95
C TYR A 208 3.74 9.84 25.20
N PHE A 209 3.95 10.98 24.55
CA PHE A 209 5.13 11.22 23.72
C PHE A 209 5.90 12.47 24.10
N THR A 210 5.25 13.65 24.07
CA THR A 210 5.98 14.92 24.02
C THR A 210 6.68 15.25 25.31
N ASP A 211 6.13 14.87 26.45
CA ASP A 211 6.80 15.08 27.75
C ASP A 211 8.12 14.30 27.86
N SER A 212 8.16 13.09 27.31
CA SER A 212 9.40 12.30 27.27
C SER A 212 10.35 12.76 26.16
N ILE A 213 9.82 13.29 25.04
CA ILE A 213 10.65 13.91 23.99
C ILE A 213 11.35 15.15 24.52
N LYS A 214 10.68 16.00 25.32
CA LYS A 214 11.29 17.15 25.97
C LYS A 214 12.46 16.77 26.88
N LYS A 215 12.40 15.60 27.51
CA LYS A 215 13.49 15.06 28.35
C LYS A 215 14.76 14.73 27.55
N ILE A 216 14.65 14.47 26.23
CA ILE A 216 15.81 14.25 25.35
C ILE A 216 16.72 15.49 25.27
N ALA A 217 16.13 16.68 25.41
CA ALA A 217 16.85 17.95 25.35
C ALA A 217 17.50 18.35 26.67
N LEU A 218 17.26 17.60 27.77
CA LEU A 218 17.88 17.87 29.07
C LEU A 218 19.30 17.28 29.11
N ASP A 219 20.16 17.93 29.89
CA ASP A 219 21.47 17.37 30.19
C ASP A 219 21.33 16.05 30.94
N LYS A 220 22.09 15.05 30.52
CA LYS A 220 22.09 13.69 31.02
C LYS A 220 23.47 13.23 31.53
N SER A 221 24.39 14.17 31.72
CA SER A 221 25.77 13.88 32.17
C SER A 221 25.81 13.03 33.45
N ASP A 222 24.84 13.23 34.34
CA ASP A 222 24.76 12.55 35.66
C ASP A 222 23.86 11.31 35.65
N LYS A 223 23.30 10.92 34.49
CA LYS A 223 22.37 9.78 34.36
C LYS A 223 23.04 8.54 33.80
N GLU A 224 22.70 7.39 34.39
CA GLU A 224 23.14 6.09 33.90
C GLU A 224 22.37 5.71 32.62
N ILE A 225 23.09 5.17 31.63
CA ILE A 225 22.50 4.67 30.39
C ILE A 225 21.94 3.27 30.66
N GLU A 226 20.61 3.13 30.57
CA GLU A 226 19.95 1.83 30.73
C GLU A 226 20.09 0.94 29.50
N ASP A 227 19.97 1.52 28.30
CA ASP A 227 19.99 0.78 27.03
C ASP A 227 20.30 1.75 25.87
N TYR A 228 20.34 1.22 24.65
CA TYR A 228 20.45 2.00 23.41
C TYR A 228 19.22 1.78 22.55
N CYS A 229 18.75 2.87 21.92
CA CYS A 229 17.62 2.81 21.01
C CYS A 229 17.91 1.91 19.81
N PHE A 230 17.06 0.92 19.59
CA PHE A 230 17.19 -0.01 18.47
C PHE A 230 17.23 0.70 17.11
N MET A 231 16.47 1.79 16.94
CA MET A 231 16.34 2.50 15.67
C MET A 231 17.45 3.53 15.41
N CYS A 232 17.78 4.36 16.40
CA CYS A 232 18.72 5.47 16.21
C CYS A 232 20.03 5.31 16.98
N SER A 233 20.21 4.21 17.72
CA SER A 233 21.37 3.93 18.56
C SER A 233 21.70 5.00 19.61
N ASN A 234 20.81 5.97 19.86
CA ASN A 234 20.99 6.94 20.92
C ASN A 234 20.74 6.30 22.30
N PRO A 235 21.40 6.78 23.36
CA PRO A 235 21.20 6.27 24.71
C PRO A 235 19.74 6.40 25.18
N ILE A 236 19.28 5.41 25.94
CA ILE A 236 18.00 5.39 26.63
C ILE A 236 18.26 5.51 28.12
N TYR A 237 17.53 6.40 28.79
CA TYR A 237 17.62 6.67 30.21
C TYR A 237 16.36 6.21 30.94
N ASP A 238 16.44 6.04 32.26
CA ASP A 238 15.36 5.59 33.15
C ASP A 238 14.09 6.46 33.07
N ASP A 239 14.27 7.75 32.80
CA ASP A 239 13.16 8.71 32.71
C ASP A 239 12.46 8.74 31.34
N TYR A 240 12.91 7.92 30.36
CA TYR A 240 12.26 7.77 29.07
C TYR A 240 11.08 6.78 29.17
N VAL A 241 10.03 7.23 29.83
CA VAL A 241 8.82 6.45 30.12
C VAL A 241 7.57 7.23 29.76
N TYR A 242 6.51 6.53 29.38
CA TYR A 242 5.20 7.10 29.18
C TYR A 242 4.21 6.66 30.27
N GLU A 243 3.24 7.51 30.56
CA GLU A 243 2.16 7.18 31.49
C GLU A 243 1.10 6.33 30.81
N SER A 244 0.83 5.14 31.31
CA SER A 244 -0.23 4.26 30.86
C SER A 244 -1.33 4.16 31.91
N LEU A 245 -2.58 4.25 31.47
CA LEU A 245 -3.73 4.03 32.35
C LEU A 245 -3.88 2.52 32.59
N GLY A 246 -3.64 2.06 33.82
CA GLY A 246 -3.84 0.67 34.21
C GLY A 246 -5.30 0.22 34.04
N GLN A 247 -5.52 -1.08 33.78
CA GLN A 247 -6.86 -1.66 33.78
C GLN A 247 -7.51 -1.46 35.18
N LYS A 248 -8.82 -1.14 35.17
CA LYS A 248 -9.59 -1.08 36.45
C LYS A 248 -9.52 -2.44 37.14
N LYS A 249 -8.82 -2.56 38.27
CA LYS A 249 -9.06 -3.66 39.19
C LYS A 249 -10.46 -3.48 39.77
N LYS A 250 -11.31 -4.50 39.60
CA LYS A 250 -12.61 -4.60 40.23
C LYS A 250 -12.43 -4.93 41.74
N GLU A 251 -11.96 -3.99 42.53
CA GLU A 251 -11.98 -4.14 43.97
C GLU A 251 -12.31 -2.79 44.62
N ASN A 252 -13.46 -2.79 45.26
CA ASN A 252 -13.98 -1.86 46.26
C ASN A 252 -13.85 -0.34 46.03
N SER A 253 -14.98 0.24 45.67
CA SER A 253 -15.57 1.57 45.99
C SER A 253 -14.77 2.88 45.93
N ASN A 254 -13.49 2.94 45.63
CA ASN A 254 -12.77 4.18 45.33
C ASN A 254 -11.93 4.03 44.08
N ASN A 255 -12.56 4.26 42.89
CA ASN A 255 -11.98 4.08 41.57
C ASN A 255 -10.98 5.20 41.22
N LYS A 256 -9.85 5.33 41.87
CA LYS A 256 -8.69 6.04 41.31
C LYS A 256 -7.92 5.07 40.41
N LYS A 257 -7.92 5.32 39.10
CA LYS A 257 -7.03 4.64 38.16
C LYS A 257 -5.59 5.00 38.51
N GLU A 258 -4.79 4.06 38.96
CA GLU A 258 -3.35 4.27 39.13
C GLU A 258 -2.71 4.45 37.75
N LEU A 259 -2.01 5.55 37.56
CA LEU A 259 -1.14 5.79 36.43
C LEU A 259 0.11 4.93 36.60
N LYS A 260 0.34 4.01 35.65
CA LYS A 260 1.57 3.22 35.60
C LYS A 260 2.49 3.79 34.54
N THR A 261 3.72 3.98 34.88
CA THR A 261 4.79 4.34 33.91
C THR A 261 5.31 3.09 33.22
N LYS A 262 5.50 3.18 31.90
CA LYS A 262 6.07 2.11 31.07
C LYS A 262 7.18 2.64 30.20
N PRO A 263 8.26 1.86 29.98
CA PRO A 263 9.29 2.20 29.02
C PRO A 263 8.79 2.08 27.58
N TYR A 264 9.39 2.85 26.66
CA TYR A 264 9.10 2.70 25.24
C TYR A 264 9.75 1.43 24.69
N SER A 265 8.97 0.68 23.95
CA SER A 265 9.40 -0.51 23.21
C SER A 265 8.66 -0.58 21.88
N THR A 266 9.04 -1.49 21.01
CA THR A 266 8.33 -1.73 19.74
C THR A 266 6.92 -2.30 19.93
N PHE A 267 6.51 -2.59 21.15
CA PHE A 267 5.21 -3.16 21.50
C PHE A 267 3.99 -2.35 21.03
N PHE A 268 4.09 -1.03 20.91
CA PHE A 268 2.95 -0.22 20.47
C PHE A 268 2.65 -0.35 18.97
N ILE A 269 3.51 -1.04 18.20
CA ILE A 269 3.31 -1.32 16.78
C ILE A 269 2.82 -2.76 16.64
N ASN A 270 1.51 -2.95 16.65
CA ASN A 270 0.88 -4.29 16.61
C ASN A 270 1.33 -5.19 15.45
N GLY A 271 1.76 -4.63 14.33
CA GLY A 271 2.25 -5.39 13.19
C GLY A 271 3.68 -5.91 13.34
N LEU A 272 4.48 -5.31 14.22
CA LEU A 272 5.91 -5.58 14.35
C LEU A 272 6.30 -6.08 15.73
N ALA A 273 5.49 -5.84 16.74
CA ALA A 273 5.76 -6.22 18.10
C ALA A 273 4.73 -7.21 18.62
N GLN A 274 5.14 -8.00 19.56
CA GLN A 274 4.29 -8.92 20.27
C GLN A 274 4.22 -8.55 21.73
N ASP A 275 3.18 -9.08 22.37
CA ASP A 275 2.88 -8.90 23.76
C ASP A 275 4.11 -9.22 24.62
N LEU A 276 4.57 -8.23 25.38
CA LEU A 276 5.69 -8.37 26.32
C LEU A 276 5.46 -9.49 27.37
N GLU A 277 4.20 -9.82 27.62
CA GLU A 277 3.82 -10.79 28.65
C GLU A 277 3.60 -12.22 28.14
N GLY A 278 3.57 -12.44 26.82
CA GLY A 278 3.11 -13.73 26.34
C GLY A 278 3.78 -14.36 25.13
N LYS A 279 4.40 -13.63 24.21
CA LYS A 279 4.90 -14.21 22.95
C LYS A 279 6.17 -13.52 22.46
N SER A 280 7.22 -14.29 22.24
CA SER A 280 8.44 -13.81 21.61
C SER A 280 8.21 -13.46 20.13
N SER A 281 8.72 -12.29 19.70
CA SER A 281 8.66 -11.87 18.31
C SER A 281 9.73 -12.57 17.45
N GLN A 282 9.32 -13.21 16.37
CA GLN A 282 10.25 -13.77 15.39
C GLN A 282 11.07 -12.69 14.68
N PHE A 283 10.54 -11.47 14.55
CA PHE A 283 11.23 -10.33 13.93
C PHE A 283 12.45 -9.86 14.71
N TRP A 284 12.45 -10.02 16.04
CA TRP A 284 13.46 -9.48 16.94
C TRP A 284 14.29 -10.59 17.58
N ASN A 285 14.56 -11.69 16.87
CA ASN A 285 15.27 -12.86 17.40
C ASN A 285 14.70 -13.37 18.73
N HIS A 286 13.37 -13.38 18.84
CA HIS A 286 12.64 -13.74 20.05
C HIS A 286 12.95 -12.86 21.28
N ASN A 287 13.43 -11.62 21.03
CA ASN A 287 13.65 -10.66 22.09
C ASN A 287 12.41 -9.73 22.21
N PRO A 288 11.57 -9.89 23.24
CA PRO A 288 10.35 -9.09 23.39
C PRO A 288 10.62 -7.65 23.87
N ASP A 289 11.82 -7.40 24.40
CA ASP A 289 12.15 -6.18 25.15
C ASP A 289 12.98 -5.18 24.33
N VAL A 290 12.77 -5.15 23.01
CA VAL A 290 13.49 -4.20 22.14
C VAL A 290 13.05 -2.76 22.49
N ARG A 291 13.99 -2.01 23.09
CA ARG A 291 13.78 -0.64 23.55
C ARG A 291 13.96 0.36 22.41
N ILE A 292 13.12 1.36 22.40
CA ILE A 292 13.23 2.52 21.49
C ILE A 292 13.15 3.81 22.31
N CYS A 293 13.78 4.89 21.82
CA CYS A 293 13.66 6.18 22.48
C CYS A 293 12.30 6.85 22.20
N PRO A 294 11.87 7.83 23.01
CA PRO A 294 10.58 8.51 22.84
C PRO A 294 10.39 9.15 21.46
N LEU A 295 11.46 9.69 20.86
CA LEU A 295 11.38 10.33 19.55
C LEU A 295 11.18 9.30 18.43
N CYS A 296 11.89 8.16 18.46
CA CYS A 296 11.67 7.08 17.49
C CYS A 296 10.27 6.48 17.64
N ALA A 297 9.74 6.36 18.86
CA ALA A 297 8.36 5.98 19.10
C ALA A 297 7.37 6.96 18.44
N PHE A 298 7.62 8.26 18.59
CA PHE A 298 6.79 9.28 17.96
C PHE A 298 6.91 9.31 16.44
N ILE A 299 8.11 9.07 15.89
CA ILE A 299 8.31 8.89 14.44
C ILE A 299 7.44 7.75 13.91
N TYR A 300 7.42 6.60 14.58
CA TYR A 300 6.50 5.52 14.21
C TYR A 300 5.03 5.93 14.30
N ALA A 301 4.64 6.75 15.29
CA ALA A 301 3.29 7.30 15.34
C ALA A 301 2.93 8.18 14.12
N CYS A 302 3.93 8.77 13.48
CA CYS A 302 3.76 9.60 12.28
C CYS A 302 3.66 8.80 10.97
N VAL A 303 3.84 7.47 10.96
CA VAL A 303 3.79 6.63 9.74
C VAL A 303 2.52 6.84 8.90
N PRO A 304 1.30 6.90 9.47
CA PRO A 304 0.09 7.14 8.67
C PRO A 304 0.09 8.47 7.93
N ILE A 305 0.84 9.48 8.42
CA ILE A 305 0.97 10.79 7.78
C ILE A 305 1.89 10.68 6.56
N GLY A 306 2.97 9.87 6.65
CA GLY A 306 3.93 9.67 5.56
C GLY A 306 3.39 8.85 4.39
N PHE A 307 2.41 7.98 4.63
CA PHE A 307 1.76 7.23 3.57
C PHE A 307 0.78 8.09 2.77
N ILE A 308 0.65 7.79 1.49
CA ILE A 308 -0.36 8.37 0.60
C ILE A 308 -1.67 7.63 0.84
N ASN A 309 -2.74 8.36 1.19
CA ASN A 309 -4.06 7.78 1.41
C ASN A 309 -4.79 7.64 0.08
N THR A 310 -5.24 6.44 -0.24
CA THR A 310 -6.12 6.15 -1.35
C THR A 310 -7.47 5.66 -0.85
N LYS A 311 -8.44 5.46 -1.74
CA LYS A 311 -9.79 5.04 -1.34
C LYS A 311 -9.81 3.73 -0.53
N ASN A 312 -8.95 2.76 -0.88
CA ASN A 312 -8.96 1.40 -0.31
C ASN A 312 -7.61 0.93 0.23
N SER A 313 -6.56 1.76 0.18
CA SER A 313 -5.22 1.39 0.61
C SER A 313 -4.38 2.60 0.96
N PHE A 314 -3.25 2.34 1.58
CA PHE A 314 -2.18 3.31 1.80
C PHE A 314 -0.98 2.92 0.96
N ILE A 315 -0.33 3.89 0.33
CA ILE A 315 0.82 3.67 -0.56
C ILE A 315 2.01 4.47 -0.05
N PHE A 316 3.20 3.91 -0.13
CA PHE A 316 4.45 4.59 0.16
C PHE A 316 5.51 4.19 -0.87
N ILE A 317 6.16 5.17 -1.45
CA ILE A 317 7.29 4.97 -2.36
C ILE A 317 8.55 5.10 -1.54
N ASN A 318 9.26 3.99 -1.34
CA ASN A 318 10.46 3.91 -0.54
C ASN A 318 11.71 3.76 -1.40
N LYS A 319 12.76 4.46 -1.04
CA LYS A 319 14.13 4.27 -1.53
C LYS A 319 15.08 4.87 -0.51
N ASN A 320 16.02 4.07 -0.02
CA ASN A 320 17.02 4.51 0.97
C ASN A 320 18.14 5.35 0.32
N ASP A 321 17.76 6.36 -0.46
CA ASP A 321 18.68 7.27 -1.15
C ASP A 321 18.83 8.59 -0.37
N SER A 322 17.73 9.33 -0.25
CA SER A 322 17.67 10.54 0.55
C SER A 322 16.27 10.83 1.06
N ILE A 323 16.18 11.56 2.17
CA ILE A 323 14.91 12.02 2.74
C ILE A 323 14.20 12.97 1.77
N ASN A 324 14.95 13.83 1.08
CA ASN A 324 14.37 14.75 0.09
C ASN A 324 13.70 14.00 -1.06
N PHE A 325 14.36 12.95 -1.57
CA PHE A 325 13.76 12.06 -2.58
C PHE A 325 12.43 11.48 -2.11
N LEU A 326 12.38 10.97 -0.87
CA LEU A 326 11.14 10.38 -0.33
C LEU A 326 10.01 11.41 -0.23
N ILE A 327 10.31 12.62 0.25
CA ILE A 327 9.32 13.70 0.35
C ILE A 327 8.79 14.09 -1.03
N GLU A 328 9.67 14.36 -1.98
CA GLU A 328 9.31 14.80 -3.33
C GLU A 328 8.54 13.72 -4.10
N GLU A 329 9.02 12.49 -4.07
CA GLU A 329 8.38 11.39 -4.79
C GLU A 329 6.98 11.08 -4.28
N ASN A 330 6.81 10.97 -2.97
CA ASN A 330 5.50 10.70 -2.38
C ASN A 330 4.54 11.88 -2.59
N LYS A 331 4.99 13.12 -2.47
CA LYS A 331 4.18 14.31 -2.74
C LYS A 331 3.77 14.43 -4.22
N ASN A 332 4.69 14.20 -5.14
CA ASN A 332 4.43 14.23 -6.58
C ASN A 332 3.43 13.14 -6.99
N TYR A 333 3.56 11.96 -6.40
CA TYR A 333 2.65 10.85 -6.66
C TYR A 333 1.26 11.10 -6.08
N GLU A 334 1.16 11.62 -4.85
CA GLU A 334 -0.11 12.00 -4.21
C GLU A 334 -0.86 13.05 -5.04
N GLY A 335 -0.18 14.07 -5.55
CA GLY A 335 -0.77 15.08 -6.43
C GLY A 335 -1.36 14.51 -7.73
N LYS A 336 -0.74 13.48 -8.30
CA LYS A 336 -1.27 12.78 -9.48
C LYS A 336 -2.47 11.88 -9.16
N LEU A 337 -2.46 11.23 -7.98
CA LEU A 337 -3.55 10.35 -7.54
C LEU A 337 -4.88 11.07 -7.35
N LEU A 338 -4.86 12.31 -6.86
CA LEU A 338 -6.08 13.11 -6.65
C LEU A 338 -6.86 13.35 -7.95
N ASN A 339 -6.19 13.27 -9.10
CA ASN A 339 -6.78 13.49 -10.43
C ASN A 339 -7.19 12.19 -11.15
N PHE A 340 -7.03 11.02 -10.53
CA PHE A 340 -7.23 9.72 -11.17
C PHE A 340 -8.47 8.99 -10.66
N LYS A 341 -9.30 8.45 -11.59
CA LYS A 341 -10.56 7.75 -11.28
C LYS A 341 -10.46 6.21 -11.40
N GLY A 342 -9.28 5.60 -11.17
CA GLY A 342 -9.05 4.17 -11.38
C GLY A 342 -8.68 3.37 -10.11
N ASP A 343 -8.44 2.05 -10.25
CA ASP A 343 -8.02 1.16 -9.17
C ASP A 343 -6.53 1.28 -8.81
N ASN A 344 -6.14 0.88 -7.60
CA ASN A 344 -4.78 1.02 -7.05
C ASN A 344 -3.66 0.41 -7.91
N LEU A 345 -3.94 -0.65 -8.65
CA LEU A 345 -2.97 -1.28 -9.57
C LEU A 345 -2.67 -0.40 -10.78
N ASN A 346 -3.65 0.35 -11.26
CA ASN A 346 -3.48 1.31 -12.34
C ASN A 346 -2.56 2.46 -11.94
N TYR A 347 -2.53 2.82 -10.65
CA TYR A 347 -1.64 3.87 -10.13
C TYR A 347 -0.17 3.47 -10.21
N PHE A 348 0.14 2.25 -9.80
CA PHE A 348 1.49 1.73 -9.88
C PHE A 348 1.99 1.70 -11.33
N ASN A 349 1.16 1.22 -12.25
CA ASN A 349 1.50 1.15 -13.66
C ASN A 349 1.67 2.55 -14.28
N THR A 350 0.81 3.51 -13.93
CA THR A 350 0.97 4.90 -14.35
C THR A 350 2.25 5.53 -13.79
N TYR A 351 2.62 5.20 -12.54
CA TYR A 351 3.87 5.63 -11.95
C TYR A 351 5.06 5.08 -12.74
N ILE A 352 5.09 3.78 -13.00
CA ILE A 352 6.16 3.13 -13.77
C ILE A 352 6.24 3.69 -15.18
N GLN A 353 5.13 3.82 -15.91
CA GLN A 353 5.12 4.40 -17.26
C GLN A 353 5.69 5.82 -17.30
N ASN A 354 5.32 6.67 -16.34
CA ASN A 354 5.84 8.04 -16.27
C ASN A 354 7.32 8.13 -15.87
N LYS A 355 7.87 7.06 -15.25
CA LYS A 355 9.27 7.01 -14.81
C LYS A 355 10.19 6.31 -15.80
N ILE A 356 9.69 5.36 -16.57
CA ILE A 356 10.45 4.63 -17.60
C ILE A 356 11.05 5.62 -18.65
N GLU A 357 10.35 6.71 -18.94
CA GLU A 357 10.83 7.77 -19.83
C GLU A 357 11.98 8.60 -19.21
N LYS A 358 12.20 8.49 -17.89
CA LYS A 358 13.25 9.18 -17.16
C LYS A 358 14.41 8.24 -16.83
N ASN A 359 15.44 8.74 -16.21
CA ASN A 359 16.72 8.08 -16.00
C ASN A 359 16.62 6.75 -15.21
N GLU A 360 17.26 5.65 -15.71
CA GLU A 360 17.25 4.30 -15.09
C GLU A 360 17.76 4.27 -13.66
N LYS A 361 18.81 5.04 -13.37
CA LYS A 361 19.44 5.07 -12.04
C LYS A 361 18.52 5.61 -10.94
N GLU A 362 17.53 6.43 -11.32
CA GLU A 362 16.58 7.00 -10.36
C GLU A 362 15.50 6.01 -9.93
N ILE A 363 15.25 4.99 -10.76
CA ILE A 363 14.16 4.02 -10.54
C ILE A 363 14.65 2.74 -9.87
N GLU A 364 15.90 2.37 -10.09
CA GLU A 364 16.49 1.16 -9.49
C GLU A 364 16.48 1.26 -7.95
N GLY A 365 16.04 0.20 -7.29
CA GLY A 365 15.98 0.13 -5.83
C GLY A 365 14.76 0.81 -5.19
N ILE A 366 13.78 1.25 -5.99
CA ILE A 366 12.50 1.74 -5.45
C ILE A 366 11.67 0.54 -4.97
N GLU A 367 11.18 0.65 -3.74
CA GLU A 367 10.18 -0.23 -3.17
C GLU A 367 8.81 0.48 -3.19
N PHE A 368 7.86 -0.11 -3.86
CA PHE A 368 6.49 0.37 -3.86
C PHE A 368 5.69 -0.40 -2.82
N VAL A 369 5.45 0.22 -1.68
CA VAL A 369 4.80 -0.39 -0.53
C VAL A 369 3.31 -0.05 -0.54
N ILE A 370 2.47 -1.08 -0.57
CA ILE A 370 1.01 -0.95 -0.55
C ILE A 370 0.49 -1.63 0.72
N ASN A 371 -0.21 -0.88 1.58
CA ASN A 371 -0.94 -1.44 2.71
C ASN A 371 -2.42 -1.53 2.35
N GLU A 372 -2.89 -2.74 2.03
CA GLU A 372 -4.27 -3.01 1.61
C GLU A 372 -5.11 -3.54 2.77
N TYR A 373 -6.33 -3.01 2.87
CA TYR A 373 -7.35 -3.55 3.76
C TYR A 373 -8.21 -4.56 3.02
N ASN A 374 -8.10 -5.83 3.40
CA ASN A 374 -8.88 -6.90 2.81
C ASN A 374 -9.32 -7.91 3.89
N ASN A 375 -10.60 -8.30 3.89
CA ASN A 375 -11.18 -9.26 4.83
C ASN A 375 -10.87 -8.93 6.31
N ASN A 376 -11.06 -7.67 6.71
CA ASN A 376 -10.79 -7.16 8.05
C ASN A 376 -9.33 -7.27 8.51
N LYS A 377 -8.38 -7.40 7.58
CA LYS A 377 -6.94 -7.45 7.86
C LYS A 377 -6.17 -6.51 6.95
N TYR A 378 -5.17 -5.85 7.51
CA TYR A 378 -4.18 -5.09 6.74
C TYR A 378 -3.08 -6.02 6.27
N ARG A 379 -2.67 -5.86 5.00
CA ARG A 379 -1.57 -6.61 4.40
C ARG A 379 -0.66 -5.67 3.64
N TYR A 380 0.63 -5.77 3.91
CA TYR A 380 1.64 -5.11 3.11
C TYR A 380 1.96 -5.94 1.88
N LYS A 381 1.92 -5.29 0.71
CA LYS A 381 2.48 -5.77 -0.55
C LYS A 381 3.64 -4.87 -0.91
N ILE A 382 4.82 -5.44 -1.05
CA ILE A 382 6.02 -4.71 -1.43
C ILE A 382 6.39 -5.13 -2.84
N LYS A 383 6.52 -4.17 -3.75
CA LYS A 383 6.97 -4.38 -5.13
C LYS A 383 8.31 -3.69 -5.31
N ASN A 384 9.36 -4.50 -5.41
CA ASN A 384 10.72 -4.01 -5.63
C ASN A 384 10.96 -3.84 -7.13
N ILE A 385 11.51 -2.71 -7.51
CA ILE A 385 11.93 -2.43 -8.89
C ILE A 385 13.44 -2.68 -8.95
N ASP A 386 13.82 -3.93 -9.18
CA ASP A 386 15.21 -4.27 -9.47
C ASP A 386 15.56 -3.99 -10.95
N LYS A 387 16.84 -4.10 -11.29
CA LYS A 387 17.34 -3.84 -12.64
C LYS A 387 16.66 -4.72 -13.71
N ASN A 388 16.41 -5.99 -13.42
CA ASN A 388 15.81 -6.93 -14.36
C ASN A 388 14.34 -6.60 -14.59
N VAL A 389 13.59 -6.34 -13.52
CA VAL A 389 12.20 -5.87 -13.60
C VAL A 389 12.11 -4.59 -14.43
N LEU A 390 13.01 -3.64 -14.19
CA LEU A 390 13.06 -2.39 -14.95
C LEU A 390 13.33 -2.64 -16.45
N HIS A 391 14.30 -3.50 -16.78
CA HIS A 391 14.60 -3.86 -18.17
C HIS A 391 13.39 -4.53 -18.85
N ILE A 392 12.71 -5.48 -18.17
CA ILE A 392 11.52 -6.13 -18.71
C ILE A 392 10.41 -5.09 -18.95
N LEU A 393 10.16 -4.21 -17.98
CA LEU A 393 9.11 -3.19 -18.11
C LEU A 393 9.39 -2.24 -19.27
N LYS A 394 10.64 -1.79 -19.45
CA LYS A 394 11.05 -0.92 -20.56
C LYS A 394 10.93 -1.62 -21.92
N ALA A 395 11.54 -2.79 -22.03
CA ALA A 395 11.51 -3.53 -23.30
C ALA A 395 10.08 -3.97 -23.69
N SER A 396 9.19 -4.10 -22.71
CA SER A 396 7.80 -4.50 -22.90
C SER A 396 6.81 -3.34 -22.92
N GLU A 397 7.25 -2.08 -22.81
CA GLU A 397 6.37 -0.91 -22.61
C GLU A 397 5.23 -0.82 -23.63
N ILE A 398 5.53 -0.97 -24.90
CA ILE A 398 4.54 -0.89 -25.99
C ILE A 398 3.48 -1.98 -25.82
N TYR A 399 3.89 -3.20 -25.51
CA TYR A 399 2.98 -4.35 -25.33
C TYR A 399 2.15 -4.21 -24.06
N LEU A 400 2.74 -3.72 -22.96
CA LEU A 400 2.03 -3.46 -21.70
C LEU A 400 0.98 -2.36 -21.86
N ARG A 401 1.31 -1.28 -22.56
CA ARG A 401 0.38 -0.18 -22.86
C ARG A 401 -0.81 -0.68 -23.67
N GLU A 402 -0.56 -1.46 -24.71
CA GLU A 402 -1.60 -2.01 -25.56
C GLU A 402 -2.47 -3.03 -24.82
N LEU A 403 -1.88 -3.88 -23.97
CA LEU A 403 -2.60 -4.82 -23.11
C LEU A 403 -3.51 -4.10 -22.10
N TYR A 404 -3.04 -2.99 -21.56
CA TYR A 404 -3.84 -2.14 -20.65
C TYR A 404 -5.09 -1.59 -21.34
N TYR A 405 -4.95 -1.04 -22.53
CA TYR A 405 -6.09 -0.49 -23.28
C TYR A 405 -7.08 -1.57 -23.74
N ASN A 406 -6.62 -2.78 -23.99
CA ASN A 406 -7.50 -3.90 -24.33
C ASN A 406 -8.41 -4.33 -23.16
N ASN A 407 -8.05 -4.06 -21.93
CA ASN A 407 -8.84 -4.28 -20.71
C ASN A 407 -9.55 -5.66 -20.66
N ILE A 408 -8.81 -6.75 -20.95
CA ILE A 408 -9.36 -8.11 -21.00
C ILE A 408 -9.57 -8.66 -19.59
N LYS A 409 -10.82 -8.94 -19.26
CA LYS A 409 -11.23 -9.61 -18.02
C LYS A 409 -11.98 -10.89 -18.36
N CYS A 410 -11.63 -11.99 -17.71
CA CYS A 410 -12.24 -13.28 -17.94
C CYS A 410 -12.45 -14.05 -16.62
N SER A 411 -13.15 -15.17 -16.68
CA SER A 411 -13.33 -16.07 -15.54
C SER A 411 -12.76 -17.44 -15.87
N PHE A 412 -11.74 -17.87 -15.13
CA PHE A 412 -11.08 -19.16 -15.35
C PHE A 412 -11.90 -20.33 -14.78
N ASP A 413 -12.37 -20.18 -13.59
CA ASP A 413 -13.35 -21.07 -12.96
C ASP A 413 -14.52 -20.21 -12.50
N ASN A 414 -15.71 -20.59 -12.55
CA ASN A 414 -16.90 -19.75 -12.27
C ASN A 414 -16.81 -18.87 -10.99
N LYS A 415 -15.66 -18.84 -10.32
CA LYS A 415 -15.38 -18.15 -9.05
C LYS A 415 -14.26 -17.11 -9.14
N THR A 416 -13.29 -17.25 -10.05
CA THR A 416 -12.09 -16.41 -10.08
C THR A 416 -12.13 -15.46 -11.27
N SER A 417 -12.31 -14.17 -11.01
CA SER A 417 -12.14 -13.11 -12.03
C SER A 417 -10.65 -12.90 -12.28
N LEU A 418 -10.22 -12.97 -13.52
CA LEU A 418 -8.86 -12.76 -13.98
C LEU A 418 -8.81 -11.48 -14.82
N ASP A 419 -7.91 -10.56 -14.49
CA ASP A 419 -7.59 -9.37 -15.25
C ASP A 419 -6.22 -9.59 -15.92
N ALA A 420 -6.21 -9.70 -17.25
CA ALA A 420 -5.03 -10.10 -18.02
C ALA A 420 -3.83 -9.16 -17.81
N PHE A 421 -4.07 -7.85 -17.80
CA PHE A 421 -3.02 -6.86 -17.59
C PHE A 421 -2.45 -6.91 -16.17
N ASN A 422 -3.32 -6.94 -15.19
CA ASN A 422 -2.93 -6.93 -13.79
C ASN A 422 -2.14 -8.19 -13.42
N GLU A 423 -2.59 -9.37 -13.85
CA GLU A 423 -1.85 -10.63 -13.63
C GLU A 423 -0.52 -10.66 -14.37
N CYS A 424 -0.46 -10.12 -15.60
CA CYS A 424 0.79 -10.04 -16.37
C CYS A 424 1.84 -9.18 -15.63
N VAL A 425 1.45 -8.01 -15.17
CA VAL A 425 2.33 -7.10 -14.40
C VAL A 425 2.75 -7.73 -13.08
N GLU A 426 1.83 -8.35 -12.35
CA GLU A 426 2.13 -9.03 -11.09
C GLU A 426 3.15 -10.16 -11.26
N ASN A 427 3.03 -10.94 -12.35
CA ASN A 427 4.00 -11.98 -12.69
C ASN A 427 5.40 -11.43 -13.01
N ILE A 428 5.50 -10.25 -13.64
CA ILE A 428 6.78 -9.57 -13.87
C ILE A 428 7.44 -9.26 -12.53
N PHE A 429 6.71 -8.65 -11.59
CA PHE A 429 7.25 -8.29 -10.27
C PHE A 429 7.62 -9.49 -9.39
N ARG A 430 6.87 -10.59 -9.51
CA ARG A 430 7.17 -11.84 -8.81
C ARG A 430 8.23 -12.68 -9.49
N ASN A 431 8.74 -12.22 -10.60
CA ASN A 431 9.64 -12.99 -11.47
C ASN A 431 9.09 -14.37 -11.88
N VAL A 432 7.75 -14.48 -12.01
CA VAL A 432 7.06 -15.69 -12.45
C VAL A 432 6.84 -15.64 -13.96
N ASN A 433 6.87 -16.80 -14.63
CA ASN A 433 6.59 -16.89 -16.06
C ASN A 433 5.10 -16.71 -16.38
N GLN A 434 4.80 -16.11 -17.53
CA GLN A 434 3.44 -15.84 -18.00
C GLN A 434 2.68 -17.09 -18.50
N TYR A 435 3.33 -18.24 -18.61
CA TYR A 435 2.72 -19.43 -19.22
C TYR A 435 1.45 -19.90 -18.51
N ASN A 436 1.40 -19.79 -17.19
CA ASN A 436 0.20 -20.14 -16.43
C ASN A 436 -0.94 -19.14 -16.69
N LEU A 437 -0.62 -17.86 -16.88
CA LEU A 437 -1.60 -16.84 -17.26
C LEU A 437 -2.14 -17.12 -18.68
N LEU A 438 -1.25 -17.39 -19.64
CA LEU A 438 -1.63 -17.78 -21.00
C LEU A 438 -2.57 -18.99 -21.01
N TYR A 439 -2.19 -20.06 -20.28
CA TYR A 439 -3.03 -21.26 -20.14
C TYR A 439 -4.41 -20.95 -19.57
N LYS A 440 -4.45 -20.22 -18.45
CA LYS A 440 -5.71 -19.80 -17.85
C LYS A 440 -6.58 -19.00 -18.79
N MET A 441 -6.00 -18.07 -19.54
CA MET A 441 -6.74 -17.28 -20.52
C MET A 441 -7.29 -18.15 -21.67
N TYR A 442 -6.53 -19.11 -22.20
CA TYR A 442 -7.05 -20.06 -23.21
C TYR A 442 -8.22 -20.89 -22.71
N MET A 443 -8.24 -21.22 -21.41
CA MET A 443 -9.28 -22.03 -20.78
C MET A 443 -10.43 -21.22 -20.17
N SER A 444 -10.37 -19.89 -20.21
CA SER A 444 -11.33 -19.01 -19.57
C SER A 444 -12.60 -18.81 -20.37
N LYS A 445 -13.68 -18.49 -19.65
CA LYS A 445 -14.91 -17.96 -20.23
C LYS A 445 -14.82 -16.43 -20.27
N TYR A 446 -15.21 -15.87 -21.37
CA TYR A 446 -15.22 -14.43 -21.60
C TYR A 446 -16.63 -13.89 -21.65
N PRO A 447 -16.89 -12.66 -21.15
CA PRO A 447 -18.15 -11.97 -21.35
C PRO A 447 -18.45 -11.74 -22.83
N ASP A 448 -19.70 -11.86 -23.24
CA ASP A 448 -20.14 -11.74 -24.66
C ASP A 448 -19.74 -10.43 -25.34
N LYS A 449 -19.52 -9.37 -24.55
CA LYS A 449 -19.06 -8.06 -25.05
C LYS A 449 -17.60 -8.03 -25.51
N ILE A 450 -16.79 -9.03 -25.14
CA ILE A 450 -15.37 -9.10 -25.50
C ILE A 450 -15.24 -9.87 -26.80
N LYS A 451 -14.66 -9.23 -27.82
CA LYS A 451 -14.46 -9.86 -29.12
C LYS A 451 -13.34 -10.88 -29.06
N PHE A 452 -13.49 -11.99 -29.74
CA PHE A 452 -12.48 -13.05 -29.81
C PHE A 452 -11.11 -12.52 -30.26
N ASN A 453 -11.06 -11.62 -31.25
CA ASN A 453 -9.82 -11.02 -31.72
C ASN A 453 -9.07 -10.22 -30.64
N ASP A 454 -9.79 -9.57 -29.73
CA ASP A 454 -9.16 -8.82 -28.63
C ASP A 454 -8.52 -9.76 -27.62
N ILE A 455 -9.15 -10.93 -27.38
CA ILE A 455 -8.61 -11.99 -26.52
C ILE A 455 -7.31 -12.54 -27.11
N ILE A 456 -7.34 -12.91 -28.40
CA ILE A 456 -6.17 -13.48 -29.08
C ILE A 456 -5.03 -12.45 -29.16
N LYS A 457 -5.36 -11.18 -29.37
CA LYS A 457 -4.39 -10.10 -29.33
C LYS A 457 -3.74 -9.97 -27.94
N ALA A 458 -4.53 -10.02 -26.86
CA ALA A 458 -4.01 -9.98 -25.49
C ALA A 458 -3.08 -11.16 -25.19
N LEU A 459 -3.45 -12.37 -25.60
CA LEU A 459 -2.61 -13.57 -25.48
C LEU A 459 -1.25 -13.38 -26.17
N TYR A 460 -1.26 -12.82 -27.38
CA TYR A 460 -0.03 -12.56 -28.14
C TYR A 460 0.85 -11.48 -27.50
N LEU A 461 0.26 -10.41 -26.96
CA LEU A 461 0.99 -9.37 -26.23
C LEU A 461 1.67 -9.92 -24.98
N ILE A 462 0.95 -10.73 -24.19
CA ILE A 462 1.50 -11.38 -22.99
C ILE A 462 2.64 -12.32 -23.34
N LEU A 463 2.52 -13.03 -24.46
CA LEU A 463 3.57 -13.91 -24.96
C LEU A 463 4.83 -13.14 -25.36
N LYS A 464 4.70 -12.02 -26.07
CA LYS A 464 5.85 -11.16 -26.41
C LYS A 464 6.56 -10.67 -25.15
N ILE A 465 5.81 -10.27 -24.11
CA ILE A 465 6.37 -9.90 -22.81
C ILE A 465 7.14 -11.08 -22.18
N GLN A 466 6.61 -12.31 -22.30
CA GLN A 466 7.29 -13.50 -21.78
C GLN A 466 8.61 -13.80 -22.53
N ILE A 467 8.61 -13.68 -23.83
CA ILE A 467 9.81 -13.89 -24.66
C ILE A 467 10.89 -12.85 -24.29
N ILE A 468 10.51 -11.59 -24.16
CA ILE A 468 11.41 -10.52 -23.69
C ILE A 468 12.00 -10.86 -22.32
N LYS A 469 11.15 -11.29 -21.38
CA LYS A 469 11.61 -11.69 -20.05
C LYS A 469 12.64 -12.82 -20.12
N ASN A 470 12.36 -13.89 -20.87
CA ASN A 470 13.28 -15.02 -21.02
C ASN A 470 14.62 -14.58 -21.64
N SER A 471 14.60 -13.70 -22.63
CA SER A 471 15.79 -13.20 -23.31
C SER A 471 16.71 -12.39 -22.38
N ILE A 472 16.14 -11.56 -21.51
CA ILE A 472 16.89 -10.77 -20.53
C ILE A 472 17.62 -11.69 -19.53
N PHE A 473 16.98 -12.80 -19.10
CA PHE A 473 17.59 -13.71 -18.12
C PHE A 473 18.58 -14.71 -18.73
N THR A 474 18.48 -15.04 -20.02
CA THR A 474 19.27 -16.14 -20.59
C THR A 474 20.61 -15.72 -21.19
N LYS A 475 20.74 -14.65 -21.92
CA LYS A 475 22.01 -14.28 -22.60
C LYS A 475 22.19 -12.80 -22.99
N GLY A 476 21.38 -11.87 -22.47
CA GLY A 476 21.46 -10.44 -22.82
C GLY A 476 20.82 -10.07 -24.17
N ASP A 477 20.89 -8.78 -24.51
CA ASP A 477 20.11 -8.14 -25.57
C ASP A 477 20.27 -8.72 -27.01
N LYS A 478 21.39 -9.37 -27.30
CA LYS A 478 21.66 -9.91 -28.66
C LYS A 478 20.74 -11.07 -29.08
N ASN A 479 20.27 -11.89 -28.12
CA ASN A 479 19.36 -13.01 -28.39
C ASN A 479 17.88 -12.63 -28.32
N MET A 480 17.55 -11.44 -27.82
CA MET A 480 16.16 -11.00 -27.68
C MET A 480 15.49 -10.86 -29.05
N ASN A 481 16.15 -10.20 -30.00
CA ASN A 481 15.60 -9.99 -31.33
C ASN A 481 15.42 -11.31 -32.09
N ASP A 482 16.37 -12.26 -31.99
CA ASP A 482 16.26 -13.59 -32.60
C ASP A 482 15.06 -14.37 -32.07
N MET A 483 14.86 -14.39 -30.76
CA MET A 483 13.72 -15.09 -30.13
C MET A 483 12.38 -14.43 -30.45
N ILE A 484 12.33 -13.09 -30.55
CA ILE A 484 11.13 -12.38 -30.98
C ILE A 484 10.81 -12.76 -32.45
N GLN A 485 11.79 -12.76 -33.33
CA GLN A 485 11.62 -13.14 -34.73
C GLN A 485 11.16 -14.60 -34.89
N LYS A 486 11.75 -15.55 -34.14
CA LYS A 486 11.29 -16.95 -34.11
C LYS A 486 9.87 -17.07 -33.61
N GLY A 487 9.49 -16.30 -32.57
CA GLY A 487 8.12 -16.22 -32.08
C GLY A 487 7.13 -15.67 -33.11
N GLU A 488 7.53 -14.65 -33.86
CA GLU A 488 6.73 -14.10 -34.97
C GLU A 488 6.58 -15.10 -36.12
N GLU A 489 7.65 -15.80 -36.48
CA GLU A 489 7.60 -16.86 -37.50
C GLU A 489 6.69 -18.02 -37.04
N ALA A 490 6.80 -18.46 -35.78
CA ALA A 490 5.91 -19.50 -35.26
C ALA A 490 4.43 -19.05 -35.28
N CYS A 491 4.14 -17.80 -34.93
CA CYS A 491 2.82 -17.21 -35.05
C CYS A 491 2.31 -17.18 -36.50
N LYS A 492 3.14 -16.76 -37.44
CA LYS A 492 2.82 -16.75 -38.86
C LYS A 492 2.51 -18.16 -39.39
N GLN A 493 3.32 -19.15 -39.04
CA GLN A 493 3.10 -20.55 -39.43
C GLN A 493 1.81 -21.15 -38.83
N GLY A 494 1.48 -20.79 -37.59
CA GLY A 494 0.18 -21.15 -36.99
C GLY A 494 -0.99 -20.55 -37.78
N PHE A 495 -0.89 -19.29 -38.18
CA PHE A 495 -1.91 -18.63 -38.98
C PHE A 495 -2.03 -19.25 -40.40
N ILE A 496 -0.91 -19.62 -41.02
CA ILE A 496 -0.90 -20.32 -42.31
C ILE A 496 -1.64 -21.66 -42.20
N LEU A 497 -1.43 -22.42 -41.13
CA LEU A 497 -2.21 -23.65 -40.91
C LEU A 497 -3.72 -23.37 -40.77
N ARG A 498 -4.11 -22.29 -40.09
CA ARG A 498 -5.51 -21.86 -40.04
C ARG A 498 -6.07 -21.53 -41.44
N MET A 499 -5.28 -20.87 -42.29
CA MET A 499 -5.66 -20.59 -43.68
C MET A 499 -5.88 -21.89 -44.48
N TYR A 500 -4.97 -22.86 -44.36
CA TYR A 500 -5.13 -24.16 -45.06
C TYR A 500 -6.37 -24.92 -44.61
N ILE A 501 -6.71 -24.85 -43.34
CA ILE A 501 -7.96 -25.45 -42.82
C ILE A 501 -9.17 -24.72 -43.38
N ALA A 502 -9.14 -23.38 -43.45
CA ALA A 502 -10.22 -22.58 -44.02
C ALA A 502 -10.43 -22.92 -45.54
N GLU A 503 -9.34 -23.00 -46.30
CA GLU A 503 -9.35 -23.43 -47.69
C GLU A 503 -9.97 -24.83 -47.83
N SER A 504 -9.63 -25.78 -46.96
CA SER A 504 -10.13 -27.17 -47.01
C SER A 504 -11.61 -27.32 -46.78
N ILE A 505 -12.27 -26.31 -46.22
CA ILE A 505 -13.72 -26.29 -45.97
C ILE A 505 -14.41 -25.17 -46.74
N GLU A 506 -13.71 -24.53 -47.67
CA GLU A 506 -14.21 -23.42 -48.51
C GLU A 506 -14.76 -22.23 -47.75
N GLU A 507 -14.18 -21.93 -46.58
CA GLU A 507 -14.64 -20.89 -45.66
C GLU A 507 -13.64 -19.72 -45.55
N LYS A 508 -14.12 -18.57 -45.04
CA LYS A 508 -13.26 -17.42 -44.70
C LYS A 508 -12.43 -17.73 -43.44
N VAL A 509 -11.16 -17.34 -43.45
CA VAL A 509 -10.19 -17.62 -42.35
C VAL A 509 -10.70 -17.24 -40.97
N TYR A 510 -11.53 -16.20 -40.86
CA TYR A 510 -12.10 -15.72 -39.60
C TYR A 510 -13.56 -16.10 -39.40
N SER A 511 -14.10 -17.06 -40.21
CA SER A 511 -15.48 -17.54 -40.00
C SER A 511 -15.64 -18.30 -38.67
N GLN A 512 -16.86 -18.40 -38.21
CA GLN A 512 -17.19 -19.17 -36.98
C GLN A 512 -16.96 -20.68 -37.24
N GLU A 513 -17.24 -21.13 -38.44
CA GLU A 513 -17.07 -22.51 -38.89
C GLU A 513 -15.60 -22.96 -38.79
N VAL A 514 -14.64 -22.14 -39.22
CA VAL A 514 -13.21 -22.39 -39.05
C VAL A 514 -12.85 -22.43 -37.58
N THR A 515 -13.35 -21.48 -36.80
CA THR A 515 -13.06 -21.40 -35.39
C THR A 515 -13.57 -22.64 -34.64
N ASP A 516 -14.77 -23.11 -34.94
CA ASP A 516 -15.33 -24.33 -34.35
C ASP A 516 -14.58 -25.58 -34.79
N LYS A 517 -14.16 -25.65 -36.04
CA LYS A 517 -13.35 -26.76 -36.59
C LYS A 517 -12.02 -26.93 -35.86
N ILE A 518 -11.32 -25.83 -35.56
CA ILE A 518 -9.99 -25.86 -34.92
C ILE A 518 -10.06 -25.96 -33.40
N LYS A 519 -11.22 -25.69 -32.77
CA LYS A 519 -11.36 -25.58 -31.32
C LYS A 519 -10.86 -26.81 -30.55
N GLY A 520 -11.25 -28.00 -30.97
CA GLY A 520 -10.82 -29.24 -30.33
C GLY A 520 -9.32 -29.49 -30.44
N MET A 521 -8.72 -29.14 -31.59
CA MET A 521 -7.29 -29.24 -31.83
C MET A 521 -6.52 -28.19 -31.02
N SER A 522 -6.97 -26.94 -31.00
CA SER A 522 -6.41 -25.87 -30.16
C SER A 522 -6.32 -26.30 -28.70
N PHE A 523 -7.39 -26.90 -28.16
CA PHE A 523 -7.42 -27.39 -26.79
C PHE A 523 -6.34 -28.46 -26.51
N LYS A 524 -6.20 -29.44 -27.40
CA LYS A 524 -5.16 -30.49 -27.29
C LYS A 524 -3.76 -29.90 -27.36
N LEU A 525 -3.53 -28.96 -28.29
CA LEU A 525 -2.25 -28.28 -28.47
C LEU A 525 -1.89 -27.42 -27.26
N VAL A 526 -2.83 -26.64 -26.69
CA VAL A 526 -2.63 -25.85 -25.47
C VAL A 526 -2.20 -26.75 -24.32
N ASN A 527 -2.86 -27.87 -24.12
CA ASN A 527 -2.51 -28.82 -23.06
C ASN A 527 -1.12 -29.44 -23.26
N SER A 528 -0.75 -29.77 -24.51
CA SER A 528 0.58 -30.32 -24.80
C SER A 528 1.70 -29.29 -24.54
N VAL A 529 1.48 -28.02 -24.86
CA VAL A 529 2.43 -26.94 -24.53
C VAL A 529 2.54 -26.75 -23.02
N GLN A 530 1.42 -26.69 -22.31
CA GLN A 530 1.41 -26.51 -20.85
C GLN A 530 2.16 -27.64 -20.12
N THR A 531 1.97 -28.88 -20.56
CA THR A 531 2.60 -30.08 -19.97
C THR A 531 4.00 -30.36 -20.53
N CYS A 532 4.56 -29.51 -21.39
CA CYS A 532 5.82 -29.71 -22.11
C CYS A 532 5.88 -31.03 -22.91
N ASN A 533 4.76 -31.49 -23.43
CA ASN A 533 4.69 -32.71 -24.27
C ASN A 533 4.88 -32.37 -25.74
N PHE A 534 6.15 -32.15 -26.14
CA PHE A 534 6.52 -31.82 -27.51
C PHE A 534 6.07 -32.90 -28.49
N ASN A 535 6.20 -34.19 -28.16
CA ASN A 535 5.83 -35.27 -29.10
C ASN A 535 4.35 -35.22 -29.45
N LEU A 536 3.48 -35.06 -28.44
CA LEU A 536 2.04 -34.93 -28.69
C LEU A 536 1.72 -33.70 -29.56
N PHE A 537 2.36 -32.56 -29.27
CA PHE A 537 2.21 -31.33 -30.04
C PHE A 537 2.60 -31.53 -31.51
N ARG A 538 3.80 -32.07 -31.72
CA ARG A 538 4.32 -32.38 -33.04
C ARG A 538 3.41 -33.35 -33.82
N ASP A 539 2.99 -34.45 -33.20
CA ASP A 539 2.21 -35.48 -33.83
C ASP A 539 0.84 -34.95 -34.28
N ILE A 540 0.18 -34.14 -33.46
CA ILE A 540 -1.08 -33.48 -33.87
C ILE A 540 -0.86 -32.60 -35.10
N LEU A 541 0.20 -31.78 -35.11
CA LEU A 541 0.49 -30.90 -36.26
C LEU A 541 0.87 -31.69 -37.49
N PHE A 542 1.74 -32.69 -37.37
CA PHE A 542 2.19 -33.51 -38.51
C PHE A 542 1.00 -34.22 -39.18
N HIS A 543 0.14 -34.88 -38.38
CA HIS A 543 -1.07 -35.50 -38.92
C HIS A 543 -1.97 -34.48 -39.63
N THR A 544 -2.06 -33.26 -39.14
CA THR A 544 -2.89 -32.21 -39.74
C THR A 544 -2.29 -31.73 -41.07
N TYR A 545 -0.98 -31.42 -41.10
CA TYR A 545 -0.30 -31.00 -42.35
C TYR A 545 -0.34 -32.09 -43.42
N ILE A 546 -0.11 -33.34 -43.03
CA ILE A 546 -0.19 -34.49 -43.95
C ILE A 546 -1.62 -34.65 -44.51
N ALA A 547 -2.63 -34.56 -43.66
CA ALA A 547 -4.03 -34.68 -44.10
C ALA A 547 -4.46 -33.55 -45.05
N LEU A 548 -3.84 -32.37 -44.94
CA LEU A 548 -4.08 -31.24 -45.81
C LEU A 548 -3.17 -31.23 -47.07
N GLY A 549 -2.25 -32.20 -47.21
CA GLY A 549 -1.28 -32.25 -48.30
C GLY A 549 -0.31 -31.05 -48.33
N LYS A 550 0.02 -30.49 -47.16
CA LYS A 550 0.88 -29.30 -47.05
C LYS A 550 2.22 -29.64 -46.37
N ASN A 551 3.25 -28.87 -46.71
CA ASN A 551 4.59 -29.04 -46.12
C ASN A 551 4.61 -28.64 -44.63
N ILE A 552 5.35 -29.41 -43.84
CA ILE A 552 5.56 -29.17 -42.41
C ILE A 552 6.63 -28.08 -42.22
N PRO A 553 6.36 -26.97 -41.54
CA PRO A 553 7.34 -25.90 -41.38
C PRO A 553 8.45 -26.28 -40.36
N ASN A 554 9.69 -25.87 -40.66
CA ASN A 554 10.88 -26.20 -39.86
C ASN A 554 10.79 -25.68 -38.42
N ILE A 555 10.13 -24.57 -38.23
CA ILE A 555 9.99 -23.95 -36.87
C ILE A 555 9.42 -24.92 -35.83
N ILE A 556 8.64 -25.93 -36.23
CA ILE A 556 8.12 -26.96 -35.33
C ILE A 556 9.25 -27.81 -34.74
N MET A 557 10.32 -28.06 -35.51
CA MET A 557 11.47 -28.82 -35.03
C MET A 557 12.36 -28.01 -34.08
N ASP A 558 12.44 -26.69 -34.26
CA ASP A 558 13.20 -25.77 -33.39
C ASP A 558 12.60 -25.74 -31.96
N MET A 559 11.33 -26.03 -31.81
CA MET A 559 10.66 -26.11 -30.52
C MET A 559 11.23 -27.19 -29.59
N ARG A 560 12.00 -28.14 -30.10
CA ARG A 560 12.58 -29.26 -29.34
C ARG A 560 13.77 -28.87 -28.47
N GLU A 561 14.39 -27.70 -28.69
CA GLU A 561 15.65 -27.32 -28.03
C GLU A 561 15.57 -27.28 -26.49
N SER A 562 14.48 -26.76 -25.94
CA SER A 562 14.24 -26.75 -24.49
C SER A 562 12.77 -26.54 -24.16
N ASN A 563 12.39 -26.84 -22.90
CA ASN A 563 11.01 -26.64 -22.43
C ASN A 563 10.56 -25.17 -22.50
N ASN A 564 11.45 -24.22 -22.28
CA ASN A 564 11.13 -22.79 -22.36
C ASN A 564 10.92 -22.38 -23.83
N ILE A 565 11.82 -22.79 -24.72
CA ILE A 565 11.70 -22.54 -26.16
C ILE A 565 10.44 -23.21 -26.70
N PHE A 566 10.14 -24.43 -26.28
CA PHE A 566 8.90 -25.09 -26.65
C PHE A 566 7.66 -24.31 -26.22
N LYS A 567 7.64 -23.81 -24.98
CA LYS A 567 6.52 -22.98 -24.51
C LYS A 567 6.42 -21.65 -25.26
N ASP A 568 7.52 -20.95 -25.46
CA ASP A 568 7.52 -19.68 -26.18
C ASP A 568 7.03 -19.85 -27.62
N LEU A 569 7.60 -20.76 -28.37
CA LEU A 569 7.24 -20.98 -29.76
C LEU A 569 5.90 -21.71 -29.94
N GLY A 570 5.57 -22.64 -29.03
CA GLY A 570 4.30 -23.35 -29.03
C GLY A 570 3.12 -22.43 -28.77
N TYR A 571 3.20 -21.55 -27.76
CA TYR A 571 2.16 -20.54 -27.53
C TYR A 571 2.12 -19.48 -28.65
N SER A 572 3.28 -19.14 -29.28
CA SER A 572 3.31 -18.28 -30.46
C SER A 572 2.56 -18.91 -31.63
N TYR A 573 2.83 -20.17 -31.91
CA TYR A 573 2.13 -20.93 -32.94
C TYR A 573 0.61 -20.98 -32.68
N LEU A 574 0.22 -21.25 -31.44
CA LEU A 574 -1.18 -21.27 -31.00
C LEU A 574 -1.87 -19.91 -31.16
N ALA A 575 -1.17 -18.82 -30.88
CA ALA A 575 -1.72 -17.48 -31.07
C ALA A 575 -2.06 -17.25 -32.53
N GLY A 576 -1.14 -17.56 -33.45
CA GLY A 576 -1.39 -17.49 -34.90
C GLY A 576 -2.50 -18.43 -35.37
N PHE A 577 -2.48 -19.68 -34.91
CA PHE A 577 -3.49 -20.68 -35.22
C PHE A 577 -4.90 -20.26 -34.78
N ASN A 578 -5.01 -19.48 -33.71
CA ASN A 578 -6.26 -18.88 -33.25
C ASN A 578 -6.54 -17.50 -33.88
N GLY A 579 -5.69 -16.99 -34.79
CA GLY A 579 -5.96 -15.80 -35.57
C GLY A 579 -5.31 -14.50 -35.07
N ALA A 580 -4.25 -14.55 -34.25
CA ALA A 580 -3.56 -13.36 -33.76
C ALA A 580 -2.76 -12.63 -34.88
N TYR A 581 -2.36 -13.32 -35.92
CA TYR A 581 -1.56 -12.75 -37.02
C TYR A 581 -2.46 -11.91 -37.94
N LYS A 582 -2.11 -10.63 -38.14
CA LYS A 582 -2.67 -9.80 -39.22
C LYS A 582 -1.64 -9.71 -40.32
N LYS A 583 -2.02 -10.13 -41.51
CA LYS A 583 -1.21 -9.88 -42.74
C LYS A 583 -1.17 -8.37 -42.93
N ASP A 584 0.02 -7.77 -42.86
CA ASP A 584 0.20 -6.37 -43.26
C ASP A 584 -0.23 -6.20 -44.71
N LYS A 585 -0.86 -5.05 -45.04
CA LYS A 585 -1.40 -4.81 -46.40
C LYS A 585 -0.35 -4.75 -47.49
N ASP A 586 0.94 -4.81 -47.13
CA ASP A 586 2.08 -4.65 -48.04
C ASP A 586 2.71 -5.99 -48.51
N ASP A 587 2.26 -7.14 -47.99
CA ASP A 587 2.66 -8.47 -48.48
C ASP A 587 1.71 -8.97 -49.59
N LYS A 588 1.62 -8.24 -50.70
CA LYS A 588 1.02 -8.71 -51.94
C LYS A 588 2.08 -9.27 -52.89
#